data_fb8c2ec103bf019198fe7d83e8674ec9
#
_entry.id   fb8c2ec103bf019198fe7d83e8674ec9
#
_cell.length_a   1.000
_cell.length_b   1.000
_cell.length_c   1.000
_cell.angle_alpha   90.00
_cell.angle_beta   90.00
_cell.angle_gamma   90.00
#
_symmetry.space_group_name_H-M   'P 1'
#
loop_
_entity.id
_entity.type
_entity.pdbx_description
1 polymer ?
#
loop_
_entity_poly.entity_id
_entity_poly.type
_entity_poly.pdbx_seq_one_letter_code
_entity_poly.pdbx_strand_id
1 'polypeptide(L)'
;MRQGQFGFSRHTGDMDRTFFLPDALSVAPQLLGAVLTVDSAEGPVSVRITETEAYMGLGTNGPYDPGSHSKDRKTERNASMFLDPGHAYVYFSYGMHYALNFVCSPPGIASGVLIRSGAITSGTELAMARRLEKRPARYARNPIPEVQLARGPGNLAAALGLTRLAHDGLDLFSPPFAIHAAPSPPAAIRTGPRVGVAGIAGGPQFPWRFWLPGEPSVSTFRPGRDAPASRSNAAE
;
A
#
# COMPACT_ATOMS: atom_id res chain seq x y z
N MET A 1 -6.55 -9.20 27.53
CA MET A 1 -6.20 -8.80 26.15
C MET A 1 -4.72 -9.09 25.95
N ARG A 2 -4.36 -10.05 25.10
CA ARG A 2 -2.94 -10.35 24.85
C ARG A 2 -2.49 -9.44 23.72
N GLN A 3 -1.56 -8.52 24.03
CA GLN A 3 -0.80 -7.80 23.01
C GLN A 3 0.04 -8.85 22.26
N GLY A 4 -0.32 -9.09 20.99
CA GLY A 4 0.50 -9.89 20.10
C GLY A 4 1.82 -9.15 19.87
N GLN A 5 2.91 -9.62 20.46
CA GLN A 5 4.26 -9.19 20.11
C GLN A 5 4.54 -9.71 18.69
N PHE A 6 4.47 -8.83 17.71
CA PHE A 6 5.03 -9.08 16.40
C PHE A 6 6.56 -9.10 16.57
N GLY A 7 7.16 -10.28 16.41
CA GLY A 7 8.62 -10.43 16.44
C GLY A 7 9.21 -9.72 15.20
N PHE A 8 9.76 -8.53 15.39
CA PHE A 8 10.51 -7.84 14.36
C PHE A 8 11.85 -8.56 14.15
N SER A 9 11.98 -9.29 13.05
CA SER A 9 13.29 -9.70 12.56
C SER A 9 14.09 -8.44 12.20
N ARG A 10 15.27 -8.29 12.81
CA ARG A 10 16.15 -7.13 12.57
C ARG A 10 16.78 -7.26 11.19
N HIS A 11 16.15 -6.70 10.17
CA HIS A 11 16.79 -6.47 8.88
C HIS A 11 17.31 -5.02 8.88
N THR A 12 18.51 -4.82 9.43
CA THR A 12 19.33 -3.62 9.21
C THR A 12 20.23 -3.90 8.02
N GLY A 13 19.68 -3.86 6.80
CA GLY A 13 20.40 -4.14 5.57
C GLY A 13 19.55 -3.76 4.35
N ASP A 14 20.12 -3.86 3.17
CA ASP A 14 19.40 -3.66 1.92
C ASP A 14 18.20 -4.62 1.87
N MET A 15 17.04 -4.08 1.52
CA MET A 15 15.83 -4.87 1.33
C MET A 15 16.02 -5.71 0.06
N ASP A 16 15.82 -7.01 0.15
CA ASP A 16 15.89 -7.94 -0.98
C ASP A 16 14.58 -8.72 -1.15
N ARG A 17 14.54 -9.58 -2.14
CA ARG A 17 13.35 -10.39 -2.47
C ARG A 17 12.90 -11.28 -1.30
N THR A 18 13.82 -11.73 -0.44
CA THR A 18 13.48 -12.59 0.70
C THR A 18 12.63 -11.88 1.74
N PHE A 19 12.69 -10.54 1.81
CA PHE A 19 11.81 -9.72 2.62
C PHE A 19 10.33 -9.94 2.29
N PHE A 20 10.00 -10.22 1.03
CA PHE A 20 8.63 -10.40 0.54
C PHE A 20 8.17 -11.87 0.52
N LEU A 21 9.02 -12.85 0.91
CA LEU A 21 8.65 -14.27 1.00
C LEU A 21 7.53 -14.57 2.02
N PRO A 22 7.46 -13.90 3.18
CA PRO A 22 6.32 -14.04 4.07
C PRO A 22 5.02 -13.51 3.44
N ASP A 23 3.88 -13.82 4.05
CA ASP A 23 2.58 -13.30 3.61
C ASP A 23 2.41 -11.78 3.86
N ALA A 24 1.40 -11.20 3.24
CA ALA A 24 1.13 -9.77 3.31
C ALA A 24 0.85 -9.26 4.74
N LEU A 25 0.30 -10.09 5.63
CA LEU A 25 0.06 -9.69 7.03
C LEU A 25 1.37 -9.51 7.78
N SER A 26 2.35 -10.35 7.48
CA SER A 26 3.69 -10.26 8.06
C SER A 26 4.51 -9.12 7.46
N VAL A 27 4.39 -8.87 6.15
CA VAL A 27 5.19 -7.87 5.41
C VAL A 27 4.64 -6.45 5.60
N ALA A 28 3.32 -6.24 5.60
CA ALA A 28 2.70 -4.92 5.58
C ALA A 28 3.17 -3.97 6.71
N PRO A 29 3.25 -4.38 7.97
CA PRO A 29 3.75 -3.51 9.04
C PRO A 29 5.24 -3.20 8.90
N GLN A 30 6.04 -4.09 8.31
CA GLN A 30 7.49 -3.93 8.16
C GLN A 30 7.87 -2.97 7.02
N LEU A 31 6.96 -2.69 6.10
CA LEU A 31 7.13 -1.71 5.03
C LEU A 31 6.96 -0.25 5.50
N LEU A 32 6.42 -0.04 6.70
CA LEU A 32 6.25 1.32 7.23
C LEU A 32 7.61 1.98 7.49
N GLY A 33 7.79 3.17 6.93
CA GLY A 33 9.06 3.90 6.96
C GLY A 33 10.03 3.57 5.82
N ALA A 34 9.82 2.50 5.07
CA ALA A 34 10.60 2.20 3.86
C ALA A 34 10.40 3.30 2.80
N VAL A 35 11.41 3.49 1.96
CA VAL A 35 11.37 4.48 0.88
C VAL A 35 11.30 3.77 -0.46
N LEU A 36 10.25 4.06 -1.22
CA LEU A 36 10.08 3.66 -2.61
C LEU A 36 10.42 4.84 -3.51
N THR A 37 11.28 4.61 -4.48
CA THR A 37 11.57 5.55 -5.58
C THR A 37 11.04 4.96 -6.89
N VAL A 38 10.40 5.80 -7.68
CA VAL A 38 9.99 5.47 -9.06
C VAL A 38 10.66 6.47 -9.98
N ASP A 39 11.51 5.95 -10.86
CA ASP A 39 12.17 6.75 -11.89
C ASP A 39 11.31 6.87 -13.16
N SER A 40 11.48 7.94 -13.89
CA SER A 40 10.78 8.20 -15.15
C SER A 40 11.60 9.12 -16.05
N ALA A 41 11.17 9.29 -17.31
CA ALA A 41 11.79 10.26 -18.23
C ALA A 41 11.74 11.71 -17.72
N GLU A 42 10.82 12.04 -16.81
CA GLU A 42 10.67 13.36 -16.20
C GLU A 42 11.52 13.51 -14.91
N GLY A 43 12.10 12.41 -14.42
CA GLY A 43 12.89 12.34 -13.20
C GLY A 43 12.26 11.41 -12.14
N PRO A 44 13.00 11.19 -11.04
CA PRO A 44 12.56 10.34 -9.94
C PRO A 44 11.59 11.04 -8.98
N VAL A 45 10.67 10.26 -8.41
CA VAL A 45 9.88 10.66 -7.24
C VAL A 45 10.04 9.60 -6.16
N SER A 46 10.39 10.01 -4.94
CA SER A 46 10.54 9.14 -3.79
C SER A 46 9.46 9.38 -2.75
N VAL A 47 8.96 8.31 -2.16
CA VAL A 47 7.93 8.33 -1.12
C VAL A 47 8.34 7.45 0.05
N ARG A 48 8.28 7.99 1.27
CA ARG A 48 8.38 7.21 2.52
C ARG A 48 7.00 6.66 2.85
N ILE A 49 6.87 5.35 2.94
CA ILE A 49 5.60 4.65 3.18
C ILE A 49 5.12 4.91 4.60
N THR A 50 3.89 5.40 4.75
CA THR A 50 3.28 5.72 6.05
C THR A 50 2.01 4.95 6.36
N GLU A 51 1.45 4.28 5.34
CA GLU A 51 0.22 3.50 5.48
C GLU A 51 0.21 2.34 4.47
N THR A 52 -0.13 1.14 4.95
CA THR A 52 -0.25 -0.09 4.16
C THR A 52 -1.52 -0.84 4.49
N GLU A 53 -1.98 -1.70 3.57
CA GLU A 53 -3.05 -2.67 3.82
C GLU A 53 -2.65 -4.04 3.27
N ALA A 54 -2.86 -5.10 4.08
CA ALA A 54 -2.61 -6.47 3.66
C ALA A 54 -3.85 -7.09 3.01
N TYR A 55 -3.61 -7.88 1.97
CA TYR A 55 -4.64 -8.63 1.24
C TYR A 55 -4.16 -10.07 1.02
N MET A 56 -4.95 -11.02 1.51
CA MET A 56 -4.69 -12.45 1.41
C MET A 56 -5.55 -13.04 0.28
N GLY A 57 -4.98 -13.87 -0.56
CA GLY A 57 -5.68 -14.47 -1.69
C GLY A 57 -5.50 -15.98 -1.76
N LEU A 58 -5.74 -16.53 -2.94
CA LEU A 58 -5.67 -17.95 -3.21
C LEU A 58 -4.29 -18.53 -2.87
N GLY A 59 -4.28 -19.67 -2.18
CA GLY A 59 -3.07 -20.40 -1.81
C GLY A 59 -2.44 -19.97 -0.50
N THR A 60 -2.91 -18.87 0.14
CA THR A 60 -2.41 -18.47 1.46
C THR A 60 -2.94 -19.40 2.56
N ASN A 61 -2.11 -19.64 3.58
CA ASN A 61 -2.49 -20.44 4.77
C ASN A 61 -3.26 -19.64 5.82
N GLY A 62 -3.53 -18.35 5.56
CA GLY A 62 -4.25 -17.47 6.47
C GLY A 62 -5.77 -17.56 6.34
N PRO A 63 -6.50 -16.73 7.10
CA PRO A 63 -7.95 -16.67 6.99
C PRO A 63 -8.38 -16.18 5.60
N TYR A 64 -9.49 -16.70 5.11
CA TYR A 64 -10.11 -16.24 3.86
C TYR A 64 -10.40 -14.73 3.90
N ASP A 65 -9.93 -14.01 2.89
CA ASP A 65 -10.10 -12.56 2.76
C ASP A 65 -11.16 -12.20 1.71
N PRO A 66 -12.41 -11.91 2.12
CA PRO A 66 -13.44 -11.51 1.17
C PRO A 66 -13.14 -10.23 0.41
N GLY A 67 -12.20 -9.40 0.92
CA GLY A 67 -11.79 -8.12 0.31
C GLY A 67 -10.70 -8.24 -0.75
N SER A 68 -10.09 -9.42 -0.91
CA SER A 68 -9.02 -9.62 -1.89
C SER A 68 -9.56 -9.80 -3.31
N HIS A 69 -8.88 -9.21 -4.28
CA HIS A 69 -9.16 -9.41 -5.71
C HIS A 69 -8.84 -10.84 -6.20
N SER A 70 -7.96 -11.53 -5.51
CA SER A 70 -7.47 -12.87 -5.86
C SER A 70 -7.92 -13.95 -4.87
N LYS A 71 -9.00 -13.71 -4.15
CA LYS A 71 -9.51 -14.62 -3.11
C LYS A 71 -9.96 -15.99 -3.64
N ASP A 72 -10.56 -16.02 -4.84
CA ASP A 72 -11.19 -17.21 -5.37
C ASP A 72 -10.47 -17.80 -6.59
N ARG A 73 -9.84 -16.95 -7.43
CA ARG A 73 -9.21 -17.39 -8.68
C ARG A 73 -8.21 -16.37 -9.24
N LYS A 74 -7.29 -16.89 -10.07
CA LYS A 74 -6.45 -16.08 -10.95
C LYS A 74 -7.25 -15.61 -12.18
N THR A 75 -7.07 -14.35 -12.54
CA THR A 75 -7.65 -13.70 -13.73
C THR A 75 -6.58 -12.84 -14.38
N GLU A 76 -6.77 -12.38 -15.61
CA GLU A 76 -5.84 -11.42 -16.26
C GLU A 76 -5.66 -10.13 -15.45
N ARG A 77 -6.70 -9.70 -14.74
CA ARG A 77 -6.64 -8.48 -13.93
C ARG A 77 -5.73 -8.62 -12.72
N ASN A 78 -5.68 -9.78 -12.10
CA ASN A 78 -4.93 -10.03 -10.88
C ASN A 78 -3.73 -10.97 -11.08
N ALA A 79 -3.36 -11.26 -12.34
CA ALA A 79 -2.32 -12.23 -12.67
C ALA A 79 -0.99 -11.91 -11.98
N SER A 80 -0.63 -10.62 -11.88
CA SER A 80 0.61 -10.16 -11.26
C SER A 80 0.69 -10.45 -9.76
N MET A 81 -0.45 -10.66 -9.06
CA MET A 81 -0.48 -11.09 -7.66
C MET A 81 0.10 -12.50 -7.44
N PHE A 82 0.30 -13.29 -8.50
CA PHE A 82 0.80 -14.67 -8.45
C PHE A 82 2.24 -14.80 -8.95
N LEU A 83 2.91 -13.67 -9.21
CA LEU A 83 4.32 -13.63 -9.59
C LEU A 83 5.23 -13.91 -8.38
N ASP A 84 6.54 -13.85 -8.63
CA ASP A 84 7.53 -13.92 -7.56
C ASP A 84 7.34 -12.78 -6.55
N PRO A 85 7.67 -13.00 -5.27
CA PRO A 85 7.64 -11.96 -4.25
C PRO A 85 8.54 -10.78 -4.65
N GLY A 86 8.14 -9.56 -4.29
CA GLY A 86 8.86 -8.35 -4.66
C GLY A 86 8.58 -7.85 -6.07
N HIS A 87 7.47 -8.27 -6.69
CA HIS A 87 6.94 -7.66 -7.91
C HIS A 87 5.85 -6.64 -7.60
N ALA A 88 5.68 -5.66 -8.48
CA ALA A 88 4.60 -4.70 -8.42
C ALA A 88 3.31 -5.31 -8.99
N TYR A 89 2.20 -5.15 -8.29
CA TYR A 89 0.86 -5.35 -8.84
C TYR A 89 0.16 -4.01 -8.92
N VAL A 90 -0.01 -3.50 -10.15
CA VAL A 90 -0.65 -2.21 -10.40
C VAL A 90 -1.97 -2.42 -11.12
N TYR A 91 -3.07 -2.03 -10.49
CA TYR A 91 -4.39 -2.18 -11.08
C TYR A 91 -5.15 -0.86 -11.17
N PHE A 92 -6.10 -0.80 -12.11
CA PHE A 92 -6.98 0.35 -12.28
C PHE A 92 -8.21 0.19 -11.38
N SER A 93 -8.37 1.12 -10.45
CA SER A 93 -9.40 1.09 -9.42
C SER A 93 -10.53 2.06 -9.73
N TYR A 94 -11.78 1.60 -9.62
CA TYR A 94 -13.01 2.38 -9.85
C TYR A 94 -13.05 3.15 -11.19
N GLY A 95 -12.30 2.72 -12.20
CA GLY A 95 -12.26 3.42 -13.50
C GLY A 95 -11.62 4.81 -13.46
N MET A 96 -10.89 5.15 -12.38
CA MET A 96 -10.37 6.51 -12.18
C MET A 96 -8.91 6.58 -11.72
N HIS A 97 -8.44 5.59 -10.96
CA HIS A 97 -7.13 5.66 -10.30
C HIS A 97 -6.38 4.34 -10.41
N TYR A 98 -5.06 4.42 -10.46
CA TYR A 98 -4.20 3.26 -10.25
C TYR A 98 -3.95 3.05 -8.75
N ALA A 99 -3.63 1.82 -8.37
CA ALA A 99 -3.20 1.46 -7.04
C ALA A 99 -2.03 0.49 -7.15
N LEU A 100 -1.02 0.67 -6.31
CA LEU A 100 0.21 -0.12 -6.25
C LEU A 100 0.15 -1.09 -5.08
N ASN A 101 0.44 -2.36 -5.37
CA ASN A 101 0.67 -3.38 -4.35
C ASN A 101 2.03 -4.03 -4.57
N PHE A 102 2.64 -4.51 -3.49
CA PHE A 102 3.82 -5.36 -3.53
C PHE A 102 3.40 -6.80 -3.32
N VAL A 103 3.81 -7.67 -4.25
CA VAL A 103 3.52 -9.10 -4.21
C VAL A 103 4.34 -9.75 -3.11
N CYS A 104 3.69 -10.58 -2.31
CA CYS A 104 4.26 -11.33 -1.21
C CYS A 104 3.99 -12.83 -1.39
N SER A 105 4.61 -13.67 -0.56
CA SER A 105 4.54 -15.14 -0.61
C SER A 105 5.24 -15.75 -1.82
N PRO A 106 5.54 -17.04 -1.80
CA PRO A 106 6.12 -17.75 -2.95
C PRO A 106 5.25 -17.65 -4.21
N PRO A 107 5.83 -17.78 -5.42
CA PRO A 107 5.10 -17.70 -6.68
C PRO A 107 3.93 -18.70 -6.72
N GLY A 108 2.82 -18.27 -7.31
CA GLY A 108 1.59 -19.06 -7.37
C GLY A 108 0.65 -18.87 -6.17
N ILE A 109 1.11 -18.22 -5.10
CA ILE A 109 0.30 -17.86 -3.92
C ILE A 109 -0.02 -16.37 -4.00
N ALA A 110 -1.30 -16.01 -4.02
CA ALA A 110 -1.71 -14.62 -4.13
C ALA A 110 -1.72 -13.93 -2.76
N SER A 111 -0.75 -13.08 -2.53
CA SER A 111 -0.63 -12.29 -1.32
C SER A 111 -0.02 -10.93 -1.66
N GLY A 112 -0.57 -9.82 -1.18
CA GLY A 112 -0.06 -8.51 -1.55
C GLY A 112 -0.33 -7.43 -0.53
N VAL A 113 0.59 -6.48 -0.48
CA VAL A 113 0.49 -5.29 0.36
C VAL A 113 0.17 -4.07 -0.50
N LEU A 114 -1.00 -3.50 -0.31
CA LEU A 114 -1.35 -2.20 -0.90
C LEU A 114 -0.53 -1.10 -0.22
N ILE A 115 0.21 -0.33 -1.03
CA ILE A 115 0.87 0.89 -0.58
C ILE A 115 -0.15 2.01 -0.62
N ARG A 116 -0.69 2.31 0.57
CA ARG A 116 -1.86 3.17 0.64
C ARG A 116 -1.54 4.65 0.68
N SER A 117 -0.56 5.03 1.48
CA SER A 117 -0.14 6.43 1.62
C SER A 117 1.34 6.54 1.94
N GLY A 118 1.90 7.70 1.66
CA GLY A 118 3.27 8.05 2.03
C GLY A 118 3.51 9.55 2.04
N ALA A 119 4.64 9.93 2.60
CA ALA A 119 5.17 11.28 2.53
C ALA A 119 6.18 11.36 1.38
N ILE A 120 6.01 12.31 0.46
CA ILE A 120 7.00 12.57 -0.60
C ILE A 120 8.28 13.05 0.06
N THR A 121 9.40 12.43 -0.28
CA THR A 121 10.74 12.76 0.26
C THR A 121 11.68 13.34 -0.79
N SER A 122 11.38 13.14 -2.07
CA SER A 122 12.10 13.71 -3.20
C SER A 122 11.18 13.82 -4.42
N GLY A 123 11.45 14.78 -5.32
CA GLY A 123 10.65 15.00 -6.53
C GLY A 123 9.28 15.66 -6.25
N THR A 124 9.17 16.49 -5.22
CA THR A 124 7.91 17.14 -4.78
C THR A 124 7.26 17.95 -5.89
N GLU A 125 8.04 18.72 -6.66
CA GLU A 125 7.51 19.54 -7.77
C GLU A 125 6.90 18.67 -8.87
N LEU A 126 7.56 17.58 -9.25
CA LEU A 126 7.07 16.62 -10.22
C LEU A 126 5.82 15.89 -9.72
N ALA A 127 5.83 15.44 -8.46
CA ALA A 127 4.67 14.85 -7.81
C ALA A 127 3.46 15.81 -7.80
N MET A 128 3.70 17.10 -7.51
CA MET A 128 2.69 18.15 -7.55
C MET A 128 2.12 18.33 -8.96
N ALA A 129 2.97 18.46 -9.97
CA ALA A 129 2.55 18.62 -11.37
C ALA A 129 1.64 17.47 -11.81
N ARG A 130 2.05 16.21 -11.56
CA ARG A 130 1.26 15.01 -11.88
C ARG A 130 -0.07 14.96 -11.13
N ARG A 131 -0.10 15.41 -9.88
CA ARG A 131 -1.31 15.47 -9.08
C ARG A 131 -2.29 16.54 -9.58
N LEU A 132 -1.78 17.68 -10.04
CA LEU A 132 -2.61 18.75 -10.62
C LEU A 132 -3.19 18.35 -11.97
N GLU A 133 -2.41 17.70 -12.83
CA GLU A 133 -2.88 17.18 -14.14
C GLU A 133 -4.06 16.21 -13.99
N LYS A 134 -4.02 15.31 -13.01
CA LYS A 134 -5.07 14.33 -12.72
C LYS A 134 -6.29 14.92 -12.02
N ARG A 135 -6.27 16.21 -11.67
CA ARG A 135 -7.30 16.83 -10.86
C ARG A 135 -8.48 17.29 -11.71
N PRO A 136 -9.73 17.03 -11.29
CA PRO A 136 -10.90 17.60 -11.98
C PRO A 136 -10.85 19.12 -11.99
N ALA A 137 -11.21 19.74 -13.12
CA ALA A 137 -11.14 21.19 -13.34
C ALA A 137 -11.84 22.02 -12.24
N ARG A 138 -12.96 21.52 -11.68
CA ARG A 138 -13.69 22.17 -10.58
C ARG A 138 -12.84 22.41 -9.30
N TYR A 139 -11.75 21.65 -9.12
CA TYR A 139 -10.85 21.78 -7.98
C TYR A 139 -9.49 22.39 -8.35
N ALA A 140 -9.28 22.81 -9.61
CA ALA A 140 -7.99 23.28 -10.10
C ALA A 140 -7.40 24.45 -9.30
N ARG A 141 -8.25 25.30 -8.73
CA ARG A 141 -7.82 26.49 -7.97
C ARG A 141 -7.46 26.22 -6.51
N ASN A 142 -7.80 25.06 -5.95
CA ASN A 142 -7.50 24.77 -4.55
C ASN A 142 -6.07 24.24 -4.43
N PRO A 143 -5.21 24.76 -3.56
CA PRO A 143 -3.86 24.21 -3.37
C PRO A 143 -3.93 22.75 -2.87
N ILE A 144 -2.94 21.94 -3.24
CA ILE A 144 -2.75 20.62 -2.67
C ILE A 144 -1.63 20.76 -1.63
N PRO A 145 -1.90 20.58 -0.33
CA PRO A 145 -0.84 20.56 0.67
C PRO A 145 0.15 19.41 0.37
N GLU A 146 1.45 19.62 0.54
CA GLU A 146 2.48 18.62 0.26
C GLU A 146 2.21 17.29 0.97
N VAL A 147 1.78 17.35 2.22
CA VAL A 147 1.41 16.17 3.03
C VAL A 147 0.27 15.34 2.42
N GLN A 148 -0.45 15.87 1.44
CA GLN A 148 -1.56 15.20 0.75
C GLN A 148 -1.18 14.69 -0.65
N LEU A 149 0.05 14.94 -1.13
CA LEU A 149 0.47 14.55 -2.47
C LEU A 149 0.32 13.04 -2.70
N ALA A 150 0.75 12.23 -1.74
CA ALA A 150 0.63 10.77 -1.78
C ALA A 150 -0.30 10.21 -0.69
N ARG A 151 -1.31 10.99 -0.25
CA ARG A 151 -2.29 10.57 0.75
C ARG A 151 -3.45 9.82 0.11
N GLY A 152 -3.50 8.51 0.30
CA GLY A 152 -4.43 7.58 -0.34
C GLY A 152 -3.88 6.96 -1.62
N PRO A 153 -4.30 5.71 -1.97
CA PRO A 153 -3.64 4.88 -2.98
C PRO A 153 -3.67 5.50 -4.38
N GLY A 154 -4.78 6.12 -4.77
CA GLY A 154 -4.88 6.80 -6.06
C GLY A 154 -4.00 8.04 -6.16
N ASN A 155 -3.86 8.79 -5.06
CA ASN A 155 -2.99 9.96 -5.00
C ASN A 155 -1.51 9.55 -5.03
N LEU A 156 -1.15 8.50 -4.29
CA LEU A 156 0.20 7.93 -4.29
C LEU A 156 0.59 7.47 -5.71
N ALA A 157 -0.27 6.69 -6.37
CA ALA A 157 -0.01 6.23 -7.72
C ALA A 157 0.12 7.39 -8.72
N ALA A 158 -0.71 8.43 -8.60
CA ALA A 158 -0.63 9.61 -9.44
C ALA A 158 0.66 10.41 -9.21
N ALA A 159 1.04 10.64 -7.94
CA ALA A 159 2.29 11.34 -7.59
C ALA A 159 3.52 10.62 -8.14
N LEU A 160 3.55 9.29 -8.07
CA LEU A 160 4.61 8.45 -8.59
C LEU A 160 4.56 8.24 -10.12
N GLY A 161 3.50 8.72 -10.81
CA GLY A 161 3.33 8.54 -12.26
C GLY A 161 3.00 7.10 -12.68
N LEU A 162 2.45 6.29 -11.77
CA LEU A 162 2.21 4.88 -12.03
C LEU A 162 1.02 4.64 -12.94
N THR A 163 1.19 3.71 -13.88
CA THR A 163 0.14 3.15 -14.73
C THR A 163 0.22 1.63 -14.76
N ARG A 164 -0.88 0.95 -15.04
CA ARG A 164 -0.86 -0.50 -15.20
C ARG A 164 0.03 -0.92 -16.37
N LEU A 165 -0.10 -0.23 -17.52
CA LEU A 165 0.60 -0.59 -18.73
C LEU A 165 2.13 -0.56 -18.56
N ALA A 166 2.65 0.42 -17.85
CA ALA A 166 4.09 0.61 -17.70
C ALA A 166 4.70 -0.09 -16.48
N HIS A 167 3.89 -0.44 -15.45
CA HIS A 167 4.46 -0.82 -14.15
C HIS A 167 3.93 -2.13 -13.56
N ASP A 168 2.81 -2.68 -14.09
CA ASP A 168 2.26 -3.93 -13.56
C ASP A 168 3.17 -5.11 -13.88
N GLY A 169 3.47 -5.93 -12.88
CA GLY A 169 4.34 -7.10 -13.00
C GLY A 169 5.84 -6.81 -13.02
N LEU A 170 6.28 -5.57 -12.85
CA LEU A 170 7.71 -5.25 -12.81
C LEU A 170 8.33 -5.60 -11.44
N ASP A 171 9.62 -5.88 -11.48
CA ASP A 171 10.45 -6.16 -10.31
C ASP A 171 10.73 -4.87 -9.52
N LEU A 172 10.48 -4.89 -8.21
CA LEU A 172 10.74 -3.76 -7.30
C LEU A 172 12.24 -3.48 -7.08
N PHE A 173 13.10 -4.42 -7.45
CA PHE A 173 14.56 -4.35 -7.30
C PHE A 173 15.28 -3.98 -8.61
N SER A 174 14.52 -3.57 -9.63
CA SER A 174 15.04 -3.16 -10.94
C SER A 174 14.35 -1.88 -11.42
N PRO A 175 15.04 -1.05 -12.21
CA PRO A 175 14.39 0.13 -12.79
C PRO A 175 13.05 -0.19 -13.46
N PRO A 176 12.06 0.67 -13.32
CA PRO A 176 12.10 2.01 -12.75
C PRO A 176 11.96 2.08 -11.22
N PHE A 177 11.85 0.95 -10.53
CA PHE A 177 11.71 0.90 -9.09
C PHE A 177 13.06 0.81 -8.37
N ALA A 178 13.13 1.46 -7.20
CA ALA A 178 14.13 1.21 -6.17
C ALA A 178 13.44 1.27 -4.81
N ILE A 179 13.68 0.28 -3.94
CA ILE A 179 13.10 0.22 -2.61
C ILE A 179 14.20 0.04 -1.56
N HIS A 180 14.12 0.83 -0.50
CA HIS A 180 15.06 0.79 0.62
C HIS A 180 14.30 0.62 1.93
N ALA A 181 14.83 -0.21 2.81
CA ALA A 181 14.28 -0.40 4.14
C ALA A 181 14.26 0.92 4.94
N ALA A 182 13.38 1.00 5.93
CA ALA A 182 13.44 2.09 6.89
C ALA A 182 14.80 2.07 7.62
N PRO A 183 15.45 3.22 7.82
CA PRO A 183 16.75 3.29 8.51
C PRO A 183 16.67 2.81 9.96
N SER A 184 15.48 2.83 10.54
CA SER A 184 15.18 2.25 11.85
C SER A 184 13.72 1.82 11.92
N PRO A 185 13.38 0.79 12.72
CA PRO A 185 11.99 0.41 12.94
C PRO A 185 11.18 1.58 13.49
N PRO A 186 9.92 1.75 13.06
CA PRO A 186 9.03 2.77 13.61
C PRO A 186 8.84 2.59 15.12
N ALA A 187 8.81 3.70 15.86
CA ALA A 187 8.59 3.69 17.32
C ALA A 187 7.21 3.11 17.71
N ALA A 188 6.21 3.29 16.84
CA ALA A 188 4.87 2.74 17.04
C ALA A 188 4.20 2.46 15.69
N ILE A 189 3.35 1.45 15.67
CA ILE A 189 2.47 1.11 14.54
C ILE A 189 1.06 0.96 15.10
N ARG A 190 0.07 1.53 14.40
CA ARG A 190 -1.35 1.32 14.65
C ARG A 190 -1.93 0.37 13.63
N THR A 191 -2.97 -0.37 14.05
CA THR A 191 -3.72 -1.30 13.20
C THR A 191 -5.21 -1.01 13.28
N GLY A 192 -5.93 -1.36 12.23
CA GLY A 192 -7.38 -1.20 12.19
C GLY A 192 -8.00 -1.73 10.89
N PRO A 193 -9.29 -1.51 10.69
CA PRO A 193 -9.98 -1.90 9.47
C PRO A 193 -9.43 -1.20 8.24
N ARG A 194 -9.49 -1.90 7.10
CA ARG A 194 -9.07 -1.37 5.78
C ARG A 194 -10.07 -0.31 5.28
N VAL A 195 -9.55 0.73 4.66
CA VAL A 195 -10.34 1.90 4.23
C VAL A 195 -11.14 1.58 2.96
N GLY A 196 -12.44 1.79 3.00
CA GLY A 196 -13.32 1.66 1.83
C GLY A 196 -13.57 0.21 1.40
N VAL A 197 -13.10 -0.78 2.15
CA VAL A 197 -13.36 -2.20 1.86
C VAL A 197 -14.78 -2.56 2.31
N ALA A 198 -15.56 -3.13 1.40
CA ALA A 198 -16.97 -3.44 1.65
C ALA A 198 -17.16 -4.70 2.52
N GLY A 199 -18.32 -4.76 3.18
CA GLY A 199 -18.77 -5.92 3.96
C GLY A 199 -17.83 -6.26 5.11
N ILE A 200 -17.87 -7.52 5.55
CA ILE A 200 -17.12 -8.02 6.71
C ILE A 200 -15.60 -7.77 6.60
N ALA A 201 -15.06 -7.80 5.39
CA ALA A 201 -13.63 -7.58 5.13
C ALA A 201 -13.15 -6.17 5.48
N GLY A 202 -14.04 -5.18 5.52
CA GLY A 202 -13.77 -3.81 5.97
C GLY A 202 -14.05 -3.58 7.45
N GLY A 203 -14.43 -4.64 8.18
CA GLY A 203 -14.79 -4.58 9.60
C GLY A 203 -13.62 -4.88 10.56
N PRO A 204 -13.89 -4.81 11.87
CA PRO A 204 -12.88 -4.96 12.92
C PRO A 204 -12.29 -6.37 13.02
N GLN A 205 -12.90 -7.38 12.38
CA GLN A 205 -12.35 -8.73 12.31
C GLN A 205 -11.14 -8.83 11.36
N PHE A 206 -10.96 -7.83 10.47
CA PHE A 206 -9.85 -7.72 9.54
C PHE A 206 -9.06 -6.44 9.80
N PRO A 207 -8.31 -6.35 10.94
CA PRO A 207 -7.53 -5.16 11.29
C PRO A 207 -6.24 -5.08 10.47
N TRP A 208 -6.35 -5.25 9.17
CA TRP A 208 -5.25 -5.48 8.23
C TRP A 208 -4.77 -4.20 7.53
N ARG A 209 -5.10 -3.06 8.10
CA ARG A 209 -4.50 -1.76 7.80
C ARG A 209 -3.50 -1.41 8.88
N PHE A 210 -2.33 -0.94 8.46
CA PHE A 210 -1.21 -0.56 9.32
C PHE A 210 -0.77 0.87 8.97
N TRP A 211 -0.46 1.67 9.98
CA TRP A 211 -0.01 3.05 9.75
C TRP A 211 0.86 3.58 10.86
N LEU A 212 1.65 4.63 10.54
CA LEU A 212 2.44 5.38 11.50
C LEU A 212 1.54 6.41 12.20
N PRO A 213 1.38 6.36 13.53
CA PRO A 213 0.55 7.33 14.25
C PRO A 213 1.16 8.74 14.17
N GLY A 214 0.29 9.77 14.06
CA GLY A 214 0.71 11.17 13.99
C GLY A 214 1.21 11.63 12.62
N GLU A 215 1.38 10.74 11.64
CA GLU A 215 1.81 11.10 10.28
C GLU A 215 0.70 11.80 9.50
N PRO A 216 0.92 13.04 9.04
CA PRO A 216 -0.11 13.81 8.35
C PRO A 216 -0.47 13.26 6.97
N SER A 217 0.41 12.44 6.39
CA SER A 217 0.18 11.75 5.10
C SER A 217 -0.72 10.53 5.20
N VAL A 218 -1.02 10.03 6.39
CA VAL A 218 -1.94 8.89 6.60
C VAL A 218 -3.35 9.27 6.19
N SER A 219 -4.04 8.39 5.44
CA SER A 219 -5.37 8.65 4.94
C SER A 219 -6.43 8.61 6.03
N THR A 220 -7.47 9.44 5.89
CA THR A 220 -8.62 9.41 6.78
C THR A 220 -9.37 8.10 6.61
N PHE A 221 -9.69 7.42 7.72
CA PHE A 221 -10.51 6.23 7.67
C PHE A 221 -11.92 6.56 7.17
N ARG A 222 -12.40 5.74 6.24
CA ARG A 222 -13.79 5.74 5.76
C ARG A 222 -14.22 4.28 5.66
N PRO A 223 -15.32 3.89 6.30
CA PRO A 223 -15.84 2.54 6.15
C PRO A 223 -16.25 2.27 4.70
N GLY A 224 -16.10 1.04 4.27
CA GLY A 224 -16.68 0.60 3.01
C GLY A 224 -18.20 0.38 3.14
N ARG A 225 -18.87 0.17 1.99
CA ARG A 225 -20.29 -0.15 1.99
C ARG A 225 -20.54 -1.43 2.82
N ASP A 226 -21.54 -1.39 3.71
CA ASP A 226 -21.95 -2.51 4.57
C ASP A 226 -20.81 -3.07 5.45
N ALA A 227 -19.75 -2.29 5.68
CA ALA A 227 -18.69 -2.68 6.61
C ALA A 227 -19.22 -2.57 8.06
N PRO A 228 -19.02 -3.61 8.92
CA PRO A 228 -19.40 -3.53 10.31
C PRO A 228 -18.70 -2.37 11.01
N ALA A 229 -19.44 -1.64 11.85
CA ALA A 229 -18.86 -0.57 12.65
C ALA A 229 -17.82 -1.14 13.62
N SER A 230 -16.66 -0.48 13.70
CA SER A 230 -15.77 -0.69 14.86
C SER A 230 -16.55 -0.25 16.10
N ARG A 231 -16.72 -1.10 17.09
CA ARG A 231 -17.21 -0.64 18.39
C ARG A 231 -16.20 0.40 18.86
N SER A 232 -16.60 1.67 18.88
CA SER A 232 -15.83 2.71 19.51
C SER A 232 -15.67 2.29 20.97
N ASN A 233 -14.46 1.95 21.41
CA ASN A 233 -14.14 2.11 22.80
C ASN A 233 -14.16 3.63 23.06
N ALA A 234 -15.35 4.13 23.35
CA ALA A 234 -15.54 5.36 24.10
C ALA A 234 -15.14 4.98 25.54
N ALA A 235 -13.86 5.11 25.85
CA ALA A 235 -13.36 5.23 27.21
C ALA A 235 -11.87 5.61 27.11
N GLU A 236 -11.60 6.85 27.51
CA GLU A 236 -10.35 7.46 28.02
C GLU A 236 -9.18 7.62 27.05
#